data_b42c69a971ae6b08a10b2ba90d8e91ec
#
_entry.id   b42c69a971ae6b08a10b2ba90d8e91ec
#
_cell.length_a   1.000
_cell.length_b   1.000
_cell.length_c   1.000
_cell.angle_alpha   90.00
_cell.angle_beta   90.00
_cell.angle_gamma   90.00
#
_symmetry.space_group_name_H-M   'P 1'
#
loop_
_entity.id
_entity.type
_entity.pdbx_description
1 polymer ?
#
loop_
_entity_poly.entity_id
_entity_poly.type
_entity_poly.pdbx_seq_one_letter_code
_entity_poly.pdbx_strand_id
1 'polypeptide(L)'
;MKIVFAGTPATAVPTLEALIASRHEVVAVITRPDARVGRGRTLQPSPVAVAAESHGITVLKPGSTSDPQFLQTLADTGARLGVIVAFGAILRRDVLDALEFGWINLHYSVLPAWRGAAPVQRSIMAGDEITGATVFSLVEALDAGPVL
;
A
#
# COMPACT_ATOMS: atom_id res chain seq x y z
N MET A 1 -3.45 17.00 -5.88
CA MET A 1 -2.16 16.32 -6.20
C MET A 1 -2.48 14.94 -6.71
N LYS A 2 -1.79 14.48 -7.76
CA LYS A 2 -1.89 13.09 -8.24
C LYS A 2 -1.13 12.14 -7.32
N ILE A 3 -1.79 11.06 -6.91
CA ILE A 3 -1.22 10.05 -6.03
C ILE A 3 -1.46 8.65 -6.60
N VAL A 4 -0.59 7.71 -6.25
CA VAL A 4 -0.84 6.28 -6.42
C VAL A 4 -1.08 5.65 -5.05
N PHE A 5 -1.97 4.67 -5.01
CA PHE A 5 -2.24 3.89 -3.80
C PHE A 5 -1.74 2.47 -3.96
N ALA A 6 -1.04 1.92 -2.97
CA ALA A 6 -0.58 0.53 -2.96
C ALA A 6 -1.16 -0.21 -1.75
N GLY A 7 -1.94 -1.26 -2.01
CA GLY A 7 -2.57 -2.04 -0.96
C GLY A 7 -3.12 -3.36 -1.49
N THR A 8 -3.47 -4.29 -0.61
CA THR A 8 -3.96 -5.61 -1.02
C THR A 8 -5.20 -6.05 -0.25
N PRO A 9 -5.20 -6.15 1.09
CA PRO A 9 -6.31 -6.72 1.85
C PRO A 9 -7.48 -5.73 2.04
N ALA A 10 -8.60 -6.25 2.51
CA ALA A 10 -9.78 -5.46 2.83
C ALA A 10 -9.52 -4.33 3.84
N THR A 11 -8.56 -4.51 4.74
CA THR A 11 -8.16 -3.47 5.71
C THR A 11 -7.56 -2.22 5.08
N ALA A 12 -7.08 -2.31 3.84
CA ALA A 12 -6.56 -1.17 3.09
C ALA A 12 -7.66 -0.37 2.36
N VAL A 13 -8.83 -0.97 2.13
CA VAL A 13 -9.93 -0.36 1.37
C VAL A 13 -10.44 0.93 2.01
N PRO A 14 -10.67 1.04 3.34
CA PRO A 14 -11.15 2.30 3.93
C PRO A 14 -10.22 3.50 3.67
N THR A 15 -8.90 3.28 3.65
CA THR A 15 -7.95 4.35 3.32
C THR A 15 -8.02 4.72 1.85
N LEU A 16 -8.16 3.76 0.94
CA LEU A 16 -8.35 4.02 -0.48
C LEU A 16 -9.62 4.86 -0.71
N GLU A 17 -10.74 4.48 -0.12
CA GLU A 17 -12.01 5.21 -0.24
C GLU A 17 -11.90 6.65 0.30
N ALA A 18 -11.23 6.83 1.44
CA ALA A 18 -10.99 8.15 2.00
C ALA A 18 -10.13 9.03 1.07
N LEU A 19 -9.14 8.45 0.40
CA LEU A 19 -8.30 9.16 -0.57
C LEU A 19 -9.07 9.52 -1.84
N ILE A 20 -9.93 8.63 -2.34
CA ILE A 20 -10.81 8.88 -3.49
C ILE A 20 -11.78 10.02 -3.18
N ALA A 21 -12.35 10.07 -1.97
CA ALA A 21 -13.25 11.12 -1.52
C ALA A 21 -12.54 12.44 -1.19
N SER A 22 -11.22 12.47 -1.18
CA SER A 22 -10.42 13.65 -0.80
C SER A 22 -10.25 14.62 -1.98
N ARG A 23 -9.53 15.73 -1.72
CA ARG A 23 -9.08 16.68 -2.75
C ARG A 23 -7.96 16.15 -3.67
N HIS A 24 -7.45 14.96 -3.42
CA HIS A 24 -6.38 14.34 -4.21
C HIS A 24 -6.97 13.48 -5.33
N GLU A 25 -6.21 13.28 -6.38
CA GLU A 25 -6.57 12.41 -7.50
C GLU A 25 -5.80 11.09 -7.38
N VAL A 26 -6.51 10.00 -7.13
CA VAL A 26 -5.93 8.65 -7.16
C VAL A 26 -5.85 8.21 -8.62
N VAL A 27 -4.68 8.32 -9.24
CA VAL A 27 -4.48 8.05 -10.68
C VAL A 27 -4.29 6.58 -11.00
N ALA A 28 -3.79 5.79 -10.05
CA ALA A 28 -3.67 4.34 -10.19
C ALA A 28 -3.62 3.68 -8.81
N VAL A 29 -3.99 2.41 -8.79
CA VAL A 29 -3.90 1.53 -7.63
C VAL A 29 -2.97 0.37 -7.95
N ILE A 30 -2.03 0.10 -7.04
CA ILE A 30 -1.07 -1.00 -7.15
C ILE A 30 -1.47 -2.07 -6.13
N THR A 31 -1.63 -3.30 -6.58
CA THR A 31 -1.98 -4.42 -5.70
C THR A 31 -1.25 -5.70 -6.12
N ARG A 32 -1.26 -6.70 -5.24
CA ARG A 32 -0.71 -8.01 -5.58
C ARG A 32 -1.50 -8.65 -6.73
N PRO A 33 -0.85 -9.48 -7.57
CA PRO A 33 -1.56 -10.28 -8.56
C PRO A 33 -2.69 -11.11 -7.95
N ASP A 34 -3.69 -11.46 -8.77
CA ASP A 34 -4.81 -12.29 -8.35
C ASP A 34 -4.33 -13.60 -7.73
N ALA A 35 -4.94 -13.98 -6.64
CA ALA A 35 -4.55 -15.14 -5.86
C ALA A 35 -5.64 -16.22 -5.85
N ARG A 36 -5.24 -17.47 -5.67
CA ARG A 36 -6.18 -18.56 -5.50
C ARG A 36 -6.76 -18.55 -4.09
N VAL A 37 -8.09 -18.42 -3.98
CA VAL A 37 -8.81 -18.30 -2.71
C VAL A 37 -9.80 -19.45 -2.54
N GLY A 38 -9.99 -19.84 -1.27
CA GLY A 38 -10.96 -20.87 -0.88
C GLY A 38 -10.59 -22.29 -1.29
N ARG A 39 -11.47 -23.24 -0.93
CA ARG A 39 -11.29 -24.69 -1.21
C ARG A 39 -11.25 -24.99 -2.71
N GLY A 40 -11.99 -24.22 -3.52
CA GLY A 40 -12.02 -24.35 -4.98
C GLY A 40 -10.80 -23.74 -5.70
N ARG A 41 -9.88 -23.09 -4.99
CA ARG A 41 -8.66 -22.45 -5.54
C ARG A 41 -8.95 -21.56 -6.76
N THR A 42 -10.10 -20.87 -6.78
CA THR A 42 -10.47 -19.92 -7.83
C THR A 42 -9.60 -18.67 -7.73
N LEU A 43 -9.08 -18.19 -8.87
CA LEU A 43 -8.38 -16.92 -8.94
C LEU A 43 -9.35 -15.79 -8.64
N GLN A 44 -8.99 -14.94 -7.67
CA GLN A 44 -9.79 -13.78 -7.30
C GLN A 44 -8.90 -12.54 -7.20
N PRO A 45 -9.41 -11.38 -7.63
CA PRO A 45 -8.73 -10.11 -7.42
C PRO A 45 -8.66 -9.77 -5.92
N SER A 46 -7.70 -8.93 -5.56
CA SER A 46 -7.62 -8.42 -4.21
C SER A 46 -8.82 -7.52 -3.88
N PRO A 47 -9.23 -7.40 -2.60
CA PRO A 47 -10.27 -6.44 -2.19
C PRO A 47 -9.98 -5.00 -2.64
N VAL A 48 -8.71 -4.60 -2.64
CA VAL A 48 -8.28 -3.28 -3.14
C VAL A 48 -8.47 -3.15 -4.65
N ALA A 49 -8.20 -4.22 -5.44
CA ALA A 49 -8.47 -4.21 -6.88
C ALA A 49 -9.97 -4.02 -7.16
N VAL A 50 -10.82 -4.79 -6.47
CA VAL A 50 -12.28 -4.70 -6.63
C VAL A 50 -12.78 -3.28 -6.32
N ALA A 51 -12.31 -2.67 -5.23
CA ALA A 51 -12.67 -1.31 -4.87
C ALA A 51 -12.22 -0.30 -5.94
N ALA A 52 -10.97 -0.37 -6.38
CA ALA A 52 -10.44 0.52 -7.41
C ALA A 52 -11.20 0.41 -8.74
N GLU A 53 -11.48 -0.80 -9.19
CA GLU A 53 -12.23 -1.08 -10.43
C GLU A 53 -13.67 -0.52 -10.35
N SER A 54 -14.33 -0.59 -9.18
CA SER A 54 -15.67 0.00 -8.99
C SER A 54 -15.70 1.52 -9.13
N HIS A 55 -14.58 2.19 -8.90
CA HIS A 55 -14.40 3.64 -9.11
C HIS A 55 -13.78 3.98 -10.47
N GLY A 56 -13.58 3.01 -11.37
CA GLY A 56 -12.96 3.22 -12.68
C GLY A 56 -11.47 3.61 -12.61
N ILE A 57 -10.78 3.29 -11.51
CA ILE A 57 -9.37 3.60 -11.33
C ILE A 57 -8.52 2.47 -11.93
N THR A 58 -7.47 2.84 -12.65
CA THR A 58 -6.52 1.88 -13.23
C THR A 58 -5.84 1.03 -12.15
N VAL A 59 -5.89 -0.29 -12.31
CA VAL A 59 -5.26 -1.24 -11.38
C VAL A 59 -4.00 -1.85 -12.00
N LEU A 60 -2.89 -1.72 -11.31
CA LEU A 60 -1.60 -2.28 -11.66
C LEU A 60 -1.30 -3.49 -10.76
N LYS A 61 -1.01 -4.63 -11.36
CA LYS A 61 -0.74 -5.90 -10.67
C LYS A 61 0.66 -6.42 -11.04
N PRO A 62 1.75 -5.72 -10.67
CA PRO A 62 3.10 -6.13 -11.05
C PRO A 62 3.47 -7.46 -10.40
N GLY A 63 4.11 -8.35 -11.16
CA GLY A 63 4.75 -9.55 -10.63
C GLY A 63 5.98 -9.23 -9.77
N SER A 64 6.67 -8.15 -10.14
CA SER A 64 7.76 -7.54 -9.37
C SER A 64 7.67 -6.02 -9.46
N THR A 65 7.85 -5.34 -8.33
CA THR A 65 7.88 -3.88 -8.28
C THR A 65 9.17 -3.28 -8.88
N SER A 66 10.21 -4.09 -9.09
CA SER A 66 11.46 -3.69 -9.76
C SER A 66 11.47 -4.01 -11.27
N ASP A 67 10.33 -4.40 -11.84
CA ASP A 67 10.22 -4.58 -13.29
C ASP A 67 10.34 -3.22 -13.98
N PRO A 68 11.26 -3.05 -14.95
CA PRO A 68 11.42 -1.81 -15.69
C PRO A 68 10.14 -1.32 -16.38
N GLN A 69 9.30 -2.24 -16.86
CA GLN A 69 8.03 -1.89 -17.48
C GLN A 69 7.04 -1.34 -16.43
N PHE A 70 7.03 -1.90 -15.22
CA PHE A 70 6.23 -1.36 -14.12
C PHE A 70 6.71 0.03 -13.71
N LEU A 71 8.02 0.25 -13.59
CA LEU A 71 8.60 1.55 -13.27
C LEU A 71 8.22 2.62 -14.32
N GLN A 72 8.28 2.26 -15.61
CA GLN A 72 7.84 3.16 -16.67
C GLN A 72 6.34 3.47 -16.56
N THR A 73 5.50 2.44 -16.34
CA THR A 73 4.06 2.63 -16.16
C THR A 73 3.76 3.52 -14.95
N LEU A 74 4.48 3.33 -13.84
CA LEU A 74 4.36 4.17 -12.65
C LEU A 74 4.70 5.64 -12.96
N ALA A 75 5.79 5.89 -13.68
CA ALA A 75 6.18 7.23 -14.10
C ALA A 75 5.12 7.88 -15.01
N ASP A 76 4.57 7.12 -15.95
CA ASP A 76 3.55 7.59 -16.91
C ASP A 76 2.23 7.98 -16.23
N THR A 77 1.96 7.53 -15.00
CA THR A 77 0.78 7.98 -14.22
C THR A 77 0.85 9.46 -13.86
N GLY A 78 2.04 10.04 -13.82
CA GLY A 78 2.27 11.39 -13.35
C GLY A 78 1.97 11.58 -11.86
N ALA A 79 1.90 10.51 -11.09
CA ALA A 79 1.76 10.58 -9.64
C ALA A 79 3.01 11.20 -9.00
N ARG A 80 2.80 11.96 -7.92
CA ARG A 80 3.88 12.63 -7.20
C ARG A 80 4.16 12.02 -5.84
N LEU A 81 3.20 11.30 -5.27
CA LEU A 81 3.29 10.64 -3.97
C LEU A 81 2.66 9.25 -4.05
N GLY A 82 3.28 8.28 -3.41
CA GLY A 82 2.71 6.96 -3.18
C GLY A 82 2.18 6.81 -1.75
N VAL A 83 1.01 6.20 -1.62
CA VAL A 83 0.41 5.87 -0.32
C VAL A 83 0.29 4.37 -0.20
N ILE A 84 0.84 3.81 0.87
CA ILE A 84 0.88 2.36 1.10
C ILE A 84 0.04 2.00 2.32
N VAL A 85 -0.77 0.95 2.18
CA VAL A 85 -1.46 0.30 3.31
C VAL A 85 -1.47 -1.20 3.06
N ALA A 86 -0.73 -1.95 3.86
CA ALA A 86 -0.69 -3.42 3.82
C ALA A 86 -0.52 -3.99 2.38
N PHE A 87 0.42 -3.46 1.62
CA PHE A 87 0.66 -3.89 0.23
C PHE A 87 1.20 -5.32 0.15
N GLY A 88 2.05 -5.72 1.09
CA GLY A 88 2.62 -7.08 1.18
C GLY A 88 3.77 -7.35 0.21
N ALA A 89 4.43 -6.31 -0.29
CA ALA A 89 5.69 -6.40 -1.02
C ALA A 89 6.65 -5.32 -0.55
N ILE A 90 7.94 -5.60 -0.64
CA ILE A 90 9.00 -4.64 -0.32
C ILE A 90 9.24 -3.77 -1.55
N LEU A 91 9.28 -2.46 -1.37
CA LEU A 91 9.70 -1.51 -2.39
C LEU A 91 11.21 -1.31 -2.31
N ARG A 92 11.89 -1.51 -3.43
CA ARG A 92 13.33 -1.27 -3.55
C ARG A 92 13.59 0.20 -3.88
N ARG A 93 14.87 0.58 -3.86
CA ARG A 93 15.34 1.94 -4.05
C ARG A 93 14.81 2.60 -5.32
N ASP A 94 14.80 1.87 -6.43
CA ASP A 94 14.30 2.31 -7.72
C ASP A 94 12.84 2.78 -7.69
N VAL A 95 11.99 2.05 -6.95
CA VAL A 95 10.58 2.42 -6.75
C VAL A 95 10.44 3.55 -5.73
N LEU A 96 11.23 3.53 -4.66
CA LEU A 96 11.18 4.56 -3.62
C LEU A 96 11.52 5.94 -4.20
N ASP A 97 12.49 6.00 -5.11
CA ASP A 97 12.96 7.22 -5.73
C ASP A 97 12.15 7.61 -7.00
N ALA A 98 11.19 6.80 -7.43
CA ALA A 98 10.42 7.04 -8.66
C ALA A 98 9.43 8.20 -8.57
N LEU A 99 9.04 8.63 -7.37
CA LEU A 99 8.06 9.68 -7.15
C LEU A 99 8.68 10.90 -6.47
N GLU A 100 8.24 12.09 -6.86
CA GLU A 100 8.78 13.37 -6.38
C GLU A 100 8.78 13.50 -4.85
N PHE A 101 7.70 13.05 -4.20
CA PHE A 101 7.56 13.08 -2.73
C PHE A 101 7.75 11.69 -2.11
N GLY A 102 8.26 10.71 -2.87
CA GLY A 102 8.45 9.36 -2.39
C GLY A 102 7.15 8.66 -1.98
N TRP A 103 7.23 7.90 -0.91
CA TRP A 103 6.15 7.04 -0.44
C TRP A 103 5.89 7.24 1.05
N ILE A 104 4.63 7.21 1.45
CA ILE A 104 4.19 7.16 2.85
C ILE A 104 3.46 5.85 3.11
N ASN A 105 3.59 5.32 4.32
CA ASN A 105 2.92 4.09 4.72
C ASN A 105 2.09 4.31 5.98
N LEU A 106 0.86 3.83 5.97
CA LEU A 106 0.04 3.68 7.17
C LEU A 106 0.32 2.31 7.78
N HIS A 107 0.96 2.30 8.93
CA HIS A 107 1.29 1.12 9.71
C HIS A 107 0.40 1.01 10.94
N TYR A 108 -0.14 -0.17 11.20
CA TYR A 108 -1.11 -0.39 12.27
C TYR A 108 -0.44 -0.68 13.63
N SER A 109 0.51 0.19 14.02
CA SER A 109 1.07 0.23 15.37
C SER A 109 1.52 1.65 15.71
N VAL A 110 1.78 1.89 16.98
CA VAL A 110 2.48 3.10 17.47
C VAL A 110 3.98 2.85 17.32
N LEU A 111 4.55 3.24 16.17
CA LEU A 111 5.98 3.07 15.90
C LEU A 111 6.84 3.78 16.96
N PRO A 112 7.99 3.22 17.35
CA PRO A 112 8.70 2.09 16.76
C PRO A 112 8.25 0.70 17.22
N ALA A 113 7.19 0.60 18.02
CA ALA A 113 6.67 -0.71 18.44
C ALA A 113 6.08 -1.48 17.24
N TRP A 114 6.29 -2.79 17.23
CA TRP A 114 5.69 -3.71 16.26
C TRP A 114 5.99 -3.39 14.79
N ARG A 115 7.23 -2.99 14.48
CA ARG A 115 7.73 -2.92 13.10
C ARG A 115 7.53 -4.27 12.40
N GLY A 116 7.33 -4.25 11.09
CA GLY A 116 7.18 -5.45 10.27
C GLY A 116 5.75 -5.98 10.20
N ALA A 117 5.63 -7.27 9.95
CA ALA A 117 4.34 -7.91 9.66
C ALA A 117 3.47 -8.10 10.91
N ALA A 118 2.15 -8.05 10.70
CA ALA A 118 1.11 -8.37 11.68
C ALA A 118 1.18 -7.57 12.99
N PRO A 119 1.32 -6.23 12.95
CA PRO A 119 1.46 -5.42 14.16
C PRO A 119 0.24 -5.52 15.10
N VAL A 120 -0.97 -5.54 14.56
CA VAL A 120 -2.21 -5.65 15.33
C VAL A 120 -2.27 -6.97 16.11
N GLN A 121 -1.97 -8.08 15.45
CA GLN A 121 -1.98 -9.39 16.10
C GLN A 121 -0.91 -9.47 17.19
N ARG A 122 0.26 -8.90 16.95
CA ARG A 122 1.37 -8.90 17.91
C ARG A 122 1.06 -8.06 19.14
N SER A 123 0.49 -6.87 18.98
CA SER A 123 0.10 -6.02 20.12
C SER A 123 -0.97 -6.70 21.00
N ILE A 124 -1.97 -7.33 20.38
CA ILE A 124 -3.00 -8.09 21.10
C ILE A 124 -2.40 -9.27 21.86
N MET A 125 -1.52 -10.05 21.20
CA MET A 125 -0.87 -11.21 21.85
C MET A 125 0.07 -10.79 22.99
N ALA A 126 0.66 -9.61 22.93
CA ALA A 126 1.49 -9.05 23.98
C ALA A 126 0.69 -8.45 25.13
N GLY A 127 -0.63 -8.29 24.97
CA GLY A 127 -1.50 -7.69 25.98
C GLY A 127 -1.33 -6.17 26.08
N ASP A 128 -0.96 -5.51 24.97
CA ASP A 128 -0.81 -4.05 24.95
C ASP A 128 -2.17 -3.40 25.29
N GLU A 129 -2.19 -2.51 26.26
CA GLU A 129 -3.38 -1.73 26.61
C GLU A 129 -3.69 -0.62 25.63
N ILE A 130 -2.65 -0.15 24.90
CA ILE A 130 -2.74 0.93 23.93
C ILE A 130 -2.13 0.47 22.62
N THR A 131 -2.87 0.64 21.53
CA THR A 131 -2.39 0.46 20.16
C THR A 131 -2.86 1.63 19.30
N GLY A 132 -2.38 1.71 18.08
CA GLY A 132 -2.75 2.78 17.17
C GLY A 132 -2.24 2.55 15.76
N ALA A 133 -2.14 3.63 15.01
CA ALA A 133 -1.59 3.62 13.66
C ALA A 133 -0.63 4.80 13.50
N THR A 134 0.41 4.58 12.70
CA THR A 134 1.42 5.60 12.40
C THR A 134 1.53 5.78 10.90
N VAL A 135 1.53 7.03 10.44
CA VAL A 135 1.91 7.39 9.07
C VAL A 135 3.36 7.83 9.08
N PHE A 136 4.17 7.26 8.21
CA PHE A 136 5.59 7.58 8.13
C PHE A 136 6.09 7.56 6.67
N SER A 137 7.18 8.29 6.39
CA SER A 137 7.85 8.26 5.10
C SER A 137 8.63 6.96 4.93
N LEU A 138 8.45 6.28 3.80
CA LEU A 138 9.11 5.00 3.55
C LEU A 138 10.59 5.20 3.22
N VAL A 139 11.41 4.36 3.82
CA VAL A 139 12.85 4.22 3.54
C VAL A 139 13.18 2.74 3.34
N GLU A 140 14.40 2.40 2.91
CA GLU A 140 14.78 0.99 2.72
C GLU A 140 14.73 0.16 4.00
N ALA A 141 15.00 0.81 5.15
CA ALA A 141 14.92 0.12 6.44
C ALA A 141 13.46 -0.13 6.82
N LEU A 142 13.18 -1.36 7.28
CA LEU A 142 11.82 -1.81 7.56
C LEU A 142 11.14 -0.95 8.63
N ASP A 143 10.07 -0.27 8.25
CA ASP A 143 9.21 0.58 9.08
C ASP A 143 10.00 1.52 10.02
N ALA A 144 11.05 2.15 9.48
CA ALA A 144 12.01 2.94 10.24
C ALA A 144 12.13 4.40 9.76
N GLY A 145 11.34 4.80 8.79
CA GLY A 145 11.37 6.16 8.27
C GLY A 145 10.77 7.20 9.23
N PRO A 146 10.94 8.49 8.92
CA PRO A 146 10.38 9.57 9.72
C PRO A 146 8.86 9.50 9.84
N VAL A 147 8.35 9.67 11.05
CA VAL A 147 6.91 9.78 11.34
C VAL A 147 6.42 11.16 10.92
N LEU A 148 5.23 11.24 10.33
CA LEU A 148 4.59 12.45 9.82
C LEU A 148 3.54 13.01 10.80
#